data_f28a54ea479d0b5b664247ce39c7c07e
#
_entry.id   f28a54ea479d0b5b664247ce39c7c07e
#
_cell.length_a   1.000
_cell.length_b   1.000
_cell.length_c   1.000
_cell.angle_alpha   90.00
_cell.angle_beta   90.00
_cell.angle_gamma   90.00
#
_symmetry.space_group_name_H-M   'P 1'
#
loop_
_entity.id
_entity.type
_entity.pdbx_description
1 polymer ?
#
loop_
_entity_poly.entity_id
_entity_poly.type
_entity_poly.pdbx_seq_one_letter_code
_entity_poly.pdbx_strand_id
1 'polypeptide(L)'
;MENLQAFSVFKVSIFVLVFSICFASPSLAADAPPVSKEAICKFTPDPSFCNYVLPNQTSNVYEFWRYAAQKSLSQSRKFLNLVDKYLKLHSTLSKTAVLALQDCQFLAGLNIDFLASSLETLNTTKYQTLSSLKTDDVQTLLSAILTNQQTCLDGIQATASSWSVKRGLSVPLSNDTSLYSVSLALFTKAWVPKTNKKGRKLLDETDQQIIDTNDVLVRDKVTVSQDGSGNFTTINDAVEAAPDNSAPSKGYFLIYIKAGVYEEYVTIDKKKKYLMMIGDGINQTVVTGNRSVKGGNWTTFRSATFGKKKPWKAYSRTVYMQSFVDSLIDEEGWHEWDGNFALKTLDYEEYDNTGPGSQTTGRVSWDGYHVIKASDASNFTVSNFLLGDDWLPQTGVPFSGGLY
;
A
#
# COMPACT_ATOMS: atom_id res chain seq x y z
N MET A 1 -68.45 -33.10 32.05
CA MET A 1 -67.35 -33.18 31.05
C MET A 1 -66.94 -31.82 30.50
N GLU A 2 -67.13 -30.73 31.23
CA GLU A 2 -66.85 -29.36 30.75
C GLU A 2 -65.64 -28.69 31.45
N ASN A 3 -64.95 -29.33 32.36
CA ASN A 3 -63.87 -28.69 33.15
C ASN A 3 -62.46 -29.15 32.79
N LEU A 4 -62.28 -30.01 31.76
CA LEU A 4 -60.93 -30.45 31.38
C LEU A 4 -60.34 -29.70 30.14
N GLN A 5 -61.15 -28.98 29.37
CA GLN A 5 -60.68 -28.25 28.20
C GLN A 5 -60.12 -26.84 28.52
N ALA A 6 -60.58 -26.22 29.60
CA ALA A 6 -60.11 -24.88 29.99
C ALA A 6 -58.68 -24.87 30.54
N PHE A 7 -58.23 -25.97 31.13
CA PHE A 7 -56.88 -26.06 31.73
C PHE A 7 -55.77 -26.30 30.70
N SER A 8 -56.11 -26.87 29.54
CA SER A 8 -55.11 -27.17 28.49
C SER A 8 -54.78 -25.92 27.66
N VAL A 9 -55.75 -25.04 27.41
CA VAL A 9 -55.55 -23.82 26.62
C VAL A 9 -54.73 -22.77 27.40
N PHE A 10 -54.92 -22.71 28.72
CA PHE A 10 -54.21 -21.76 29.56
C PHE A 10 -52.72 -22.12 29.74
N LYS A 11 -52.36 -23.41 29.79
CA LYS A 11 -50.96 -23.86 29.87
C LYS A 11 -50.19 -23.66 28.55
N VAL A 12 -50.84 -23.83 27.41
CA VAL A 12 -50.21 -23.61 26.09
C VAL A 12 -49.99 -22.13 25.83
N SER A 13 -50.93 -21.25 26.24
CA SER A 13 -50.76 -19.79 26.09
C SER A 13 -49.65 -19.22 26.96
N ILE A 14 -49.42 -19.73 28.17
CA ILE A 14 -48.30 -19.30 29.03
C ILE A 14 -46.97 -19.81 28.49
N PHE A 15 -46.91 -21.03 27.92
CA PHE A 15 -45.68 -21.54 27.32
C PHE A 15 -45.28 -20.80 26.05
N VAL A 16 -46.25 -20.40 25.22
CA VAL A 16 -45.98 -19.58 24.00
C VAL A 16 -45.58 -18.15 24.37
N LEU A 17 -46.13 -17.56 25.43
CA LEU A 17 -45.74 -16.23 25.90
C LEU A 17 -44.37 -16.22 26.57
N VAL A 18 -43.97 -17.26 27.29
CA VAL A 18 -42.62 -17.36 27.88
C VAL A 18 -41.56 -17.67 26.83
N PHE A 19 -41.88 -18.40 25.75
CA PHE A 19 -40.95 -18.66 24.65
C PHE A 19 -40.79 -17.45 23.72
N SER A 20 -41.81 -16.58 23.59
CA SER A 20 -41.70 -15.33 22.81
C SER A 20 -40.91 -14.23 23.50
N ILE A 21 -40.72 -14.29 24.81
CA ILE A 21 -39.94 -13.30 25.57
C ILE A 21 -38.43 -13.65 25.59
N CYS A 22 -38.05 -14.91 25.31
CA CYS A 22 -36.67 -15.34 25.31
C CYS A 22 -35.90 -15.10 23.98
N PHE A 23 -36.58 -14.66 22.89
CA PHE A 23 -35.93 -14.42 21.60
C PHE A 23 -35.81 -12.95 21.20
N ALA A 24 -36.22 -12.02 22.04
CA ALA A 24 -35.87 -10.60 21.87
C ALA A 24 -34.68 -10.23 22.75
N SER A 25 -33.53 -10.81 22.46
CA SER A 25 -32.27 -10.17 22.84
C SER A 25 -32.05 -9.05 21.83
N PRO A 26 -32.23 -7.76 22.19
CA PRO A 26 -31.66 -6.71 21.38
C PRO A 26 -30.15 -6.92 21.51
N SER A 27 -29.52 -7.35 20.45
CA SER A 27 -28.08 -7.14 20.32
C SER A 27 -27.88 -5.61 20.24
N LEU A 28 -27.88 -4.97 21.39
CA LEU A 28 -27.30 -3.65 21.55
C LEU A 28 -25.84 -3.81 21.11
N ALA A 29 -25.57 -3.44 19.87
CA ALA A 29 -24.22 -3.12 19.47
C ALA A 29 -23.80 -2.00 20.43
N ALA A 30 -22.98 -2.34 21.42
CA ALA A 30 -22.51 -1.37 22.38
C ALA A 30 -21.77 -0.30 21.59
N ASP A 31 -22.33 0.91 21.55
CA ASP A 31 -21.65 2.06 20.97
C ASP A 31 -20.31 2.22 21.66
N ALA A 32 -19.26 2.45 20.87
CA ALA A 32 -17.93 2.67 21.45
C ALA A 32 -18.00 3.86 22.45
N PRO A 33 -17.34 3.73 23.61
CA PRO A 33 -17.44 4.76 24.65
C PRO A 33 -17.03 6.13 24.11
N PRO A 34 -17.74 7.18 24.49
CA PRO A 34 -17.41 8.53 24.10
C PRO A 34 -16.06 8.93 24.73
N VAL A 35 -15.24 9.62 23.96
CA VAL A 35 -13.94 10.15 24.37
C VAL A 35 -13.88 11.64 24.07
N SER A 36 -13.13 12.41 24.87
CA SER A 36 -12.91 13.82 24.55
C SER A 36 -11.88 13.96 23.42
N LYS A 37 -11.99 15.08 22.71
CA LYS A 37 -11.04 15.46 21.65
C LYS A 37 -9.59 15.46 22.16
N GLU A 38 -9.36 16.04 23.33
CA GLU A 38 -8.05 16.14 23.96
C GLU A 38 -7.47 14.74 24.30
N ALA A 39 -8.31 13.84 24.74
CA ALA A 39 -7.90 12.46 25.07
C ALA A 39 -7.50 11.68 23.83
N ILE A 40 -8.27 11.79 22.74
CA ILE A 40 -7.98 11.05 21.50
C ILE A 40 -6.79 11.64 20.75
N CYS A 41 -6.59 12.94 20.76
CA CYS A 41 -5.48 13.61 20.08
C CYS A 41 -4.11 13.27 20.70
N LYS A 42 -4.03 12.82 21.95
CA LYS A 42 -2.78 12.31 22.55
C LYS A 42 -2.17 11.11 21.80
N PHE A 43 -2.96 10.43 20.99
CA PHE A 43 -2.49 9.28 20.20
C PHE A 43 -2.01 9.68 18.79
N THR A 44 -2.06 10.95 18.42
CA THR A 44 -1.60 11.45 17.13
C THR A 44 -0.18 12.00 17.22
N PRO A 45 0.58 12.04 16.11
CA PRO A 45 1.94 12.59 16.08
C PRO A 45 2.01 14.07 16.47
N ASP A 46 0.97 14.85 16.16
CA ASP A 46 0.82 16.25 16.54
C ASP A 46 -0.53 16.45 17.25
N PRO A 47 -0.54 16.36 18.60
CA PRO A 47 -1.75 16.57 19.41
C PRO A 47 -2.33 17.98 19.25
N SER A 48 -1.49 18.99 19.07
CA SER A 48 -1.92 20.39 18.94
C SER A 48 -2.68 20.59 17.63
N PHE A 49 -2.15 20.12 16.52
CA PHE A 49 -2.80 20.15 15.22
C PHE A 49 -4.09 19.30 15.21
N CYS A 50 -4.06 18.11 15.81
CA CYS A 50 -5.25 17.28 15.97
C CYS A 50 -6.38 18.02 16.71
N ASN A 51 -6.07 18.67 17.84
CA ASN A 51 -7.03 19.49 18.59
C ASN A 51 -7.55 20.68 17.79
N TYR A 52 -6.75 21.26 16.92
CA TYR A 52 -7.16 22.33 16.03
C TYR A 52 -8.14 21.86 14.94
N VAL A 53 -7.90 20.68 14.36
CA VAL A 53 -8.67 20.21 13.19
C VAL A 53 -9.95 19.44 13.53
N LEU A 54 -10.01 18.74 14.67
CA LEU A 54 -11.19 17.98 15.08
C LEU A 54 -12.29 18.89 15.68
N PRO A 55 -13.57 18.47 15.56
CA PRO A 55 -14.68 19.23 16.12
C PRO A 55 -14.63 19.29 17.66
N ASN A 56 -15.09 20.40 18.23
CA ASN A 56 -15.12 20.60 19.67
C ASN A 56 -16.34 19.94 20.32
N GLN A 57 -16.37 18.60 20.27
CA GLN A 57 -17.44 17.78 20.84
C GLN A 57 -16.87 16.47 21.40
N THR A 58 -17.58 15.87 22.32
CA THR A 58 -17.30 14.49 22.75
C THR A 58 -17.94 13.54 21.75
N SER A 59 -17.17 12.57 21.26
CA SER A 59 -17.63 11.57 20.31
C SER A 59 -16.83 10.29 20.50
N ASN A 60 -17.17 9.22 19.78
CA ASN A 60 -16.35 8.02 19.79
C ASN A 60 -15.18 8.13 18.78
N VAL A 61 -14.18 7.26 18.91
CA VAL A 61 -12.98 7.26 18.06
C VAL A 61 -13.30 7.09 16.58
N TYR A 62 -14.33 6.33 16.25
CA TYR A 62 -14.75 6.04 14.88
C TYR A 62 -15.31 7.29 14.19
N GLU A 63 -16.12 8.09 14.89
CA GLU A 63 -16.65 9.35 14.37
C GLU A 63 -15.56 10.40 14.22
N PHE A 64 -14.61 10.50 15.15
CA PHE A 64 -13.45 11.35 15.00
C PHE A 64 -12.61 10.97 13.79
N TRP A 65 -12.38 9.68 13.57
CA TRP A 65 -11.71 9.20 12.38
C TRP A 65 -12.47 9.56 11.09
N ARG A 66 -13.77 9.31 11.07
CA ARG A 66 -14.63 9.63 9.91
C ARG A 66 -14.53 11.10 9.55
N TYR A 67 -14.62 11.97 10.54
CA TYR A 67 -14.48 13.41 10.35
C TYR A 67 -13.10 13.76 9.77
N ALA A 68 -12.01 13.24 10.35
CA ALA A 68 -10.64 13.47 9.87
C ALA A 68 -10.46 12.96 8.43
N ALA A 69 -10.95 11.78 8.10
CA ALA A 69 -10.86 11.20 6.75
C ALA A 69 -11.66 11.99 5.71
N GLN A 70 -12.88 12.44 6.05
CA GLN A 70 -13.68 13.31 5.17
C GLN A 70 -13.02 14.66 4.94
N LYS A 71 -12.43 15.25 5.98
CA LYS A 71 -11.66 16.50 5.89
C LYS A 71 -10.41 16.30 5.04
N SER A 72 -9.72 15.17 5.20
CA SER A 72 -8.57 14.77 4.38
C SER A 72 -8.96 14.67 2.90
N LEU A 73 -10.07 14.01 2.59
CA LEU A 73 -10.60 13.89 1.23
C LEU A 73 -10.93 15.25 0.60
N SER A 74 -11.54 16.15 1.39
CA SER A 74 -11.82 17.51 0.93
C SER A 74 -10.55 18.31 0.64
N GLN A 75 -9.52 18.17 1.48
CA GLN A 75 -8.24 18.85 1.28
C GLN A 75 -7.46 18.28 0.10
N SER A 76 -7.43 16.95 -0.10
CA SER A 76 -6.82 16.34 -1.29
C SER A 76 -7.42 16.88 -2.59
N ARG A 77 -8.75 17.07 -2.63
CA ARG A 77 -9.42 17.66 -3.80
C ARG A 77 -9.02 19.12 -4.03
N LYS A 78 -8.90 19.91 -2.96
CA LYS A 78 -8.43 21.30 -3.05
C LYS A 78 -6.98 21.37 -3.51
N PHE A 79 -6.14 20.49 -3.01
CA PHE A 79 -4.74 20.40 -3.41
C PHE A 79 -4.62 20.02 -4.88
N LEU A 80 -5.35 19.00 -5.35
CA LEU A 80 -5.38 18.64 -6.77
C LEU A 80 -5.77 19.84 -7.66
N ASN A 81 -6.84 20.55 -7.29
CA ASN A 81 -7.27 21.76 -8.02
C ASN A 81 -6.20 22.87 -8.01
N LEU A 82 -5.41 22.97 -6.95
CA LEU A 82 -4.31 23.94 -6.87
C LEU A 82 -3.16 23.55 -7.82
N VAL A 83 -2.79 22.25 -7.84
CA VAL A 83 -1.78 21.72 -8.77
C VAL A 83 -2.23 21.94 -10.22
N ASP A 84 -3.50 21.68 -10.53
CA ASP A 84 -4.07 21.91 -11.88
C ASP A 84 -3.97 23.38 -12.33
N LYS A 85 -4.15 24.33 -11.39
CA LYS A 85 -3.95 25.76 -11.67
C LYS A 85 -2.50 26.07 -12.06
N TYR A 86 -1.52 25.48 -11.34
CA TYR A 86 -0.11 25.66 -11.70
C TYR A 86 0.23 25.00 -13.05
N LEU A 87 -0.32 23.82 -13.35
CA LEU A 87 -0.12 23.15 -14.64
C LEU A 87 -0.69 23.94 -15.82
N LYS A 88 -1.74 24.73 -15.64
CA LYS A 88 -2.25 25.64 -16.69
C LYS A 88 -1.25 26.75 -17.05
N LEU A 89 -0.30 27.05 -16.17
CA LEU A 89 0.76 28.02 -16.39
C LEU A 89 2.06 27.37 -16.93
N HIS A 90 1.98 26.18 -17.50
CA HIS A 90 3.13 25.35 -17.92
C HIS A 90 4.10 26.06 -18.84
N SER A 91 3.64 26.99 -19.68
CA SER A 91 4.49 27.75 -20.61
C SER A 91 5.53 28.65 -19.90
N THR A 92 5.29 28.98 -18.62
CA THR A 92 6.19 29.82 -17.80
C THR A 92 7.09 28.99 -16.87
N LEU A 93 6.93 27.67 -16.88
CA LEU A 93 7.63 26.74 -15.98
C LEU A 93 8.73 25.98 -16.72
N SER A 94 9.77 25.59 -16.00
CA SER A 94 10.76 24.64 -16.52
C SER A 94 10.15 23.27 -16.78
N LYS A 95 10.73 22.50 -17.71
CA LYS A 95 10.30 21.12 -18.00
C LYS A 95 10.27 20.26 -16.74
N THR A 96 11.28 20.36 -15.88
CA THR A 96 11.35 19.61 -14.62
C THR A 96 10.25 20.02 -13.63
N ALA A 97 9.90 21.30 -13.55
CA ALA A 97 8.80 21.80 -12.73
C ALA A 97 7.44 21.26 -13.21
N VAL A 98 7.23 21.23 -14.51
CA VAL A 98 6.01 20.65 -15.11
C VAL A 98 5.92 19.17 -14.80
N LEU A 99 7.00 18.40 -14.93
CA LEU A 99 7.03 16.97 -14.59
C LEU A 99 6.73 16.74 -13.10
N ALA A 100 7.33 17.52 -12.20
CA ALA A 100 7.07 17.44 -10.76
C ALA A 100 5.60 17.75 -10.41
N LEU A 101 5.00 18.76 -11.06
CA LEU A 101 3.58 19.08 -10.89
C LEU A 101 2.67 17.96 -11.40
N GLN A 102 3.01 17.33 -12.54
CA GLN A 102 2.27 16.20 -13.08
C GLN A 102 2.37 14.98 -12.13
N ASP A 103 3.52 14.77 -11.50
CA ASP A 103 3.67 13.75 -10.48
C ASP A 103 2.78 14.05 -9.26
N CYS A 104 2.78 15.30 -8.77
CA CYS A 104 1.88 15.74 -7.70
C CYS A 104 0.39 15.58 -8.08
N GLN A 105 0.02 15.91 -9.32
CA GLN A 105 -1.35 15.73 -9.82
C GLN A 105 -1.78 14.28 -9.74
N PHE A 106 -0.94 13.37 -10.24
CA PHE A 106 -1.20 11.94 -10.21
C PHE A 106 -1.30 11.42 -8.75
N LEU A 107 -0.35 11.78 -7.89
CA LEU A 107 -0.30 11.34 -6.50
C LEU A 107 -1.48 11.88 -5.69
N ALA A 108 -1.90 13.13 -5.92
CA ALA A 108 -3.11 13.69 -5.31
C ALA A 108 -4.39 12.96 -5.76
N GLY A 109 -4.45 12.56 -7.03
CA GLY A 109 -5.52 11.72 -7.54
C GLY A 109 -5.60 10.36 -6.83
N LEU A 110 -4.45 9.70 -6.61
CA LEU A 110 -4.38 8.47 -5.83
C LEU A 110 -4.83 8.67 -4.37
N ASN A 111 -4.44 9.77 -3.74
CA ASN A 111 -4.84 10.09 -2.37
C ASN A 111 -6.37 10.23 -2.24
N ILE A 112 -7.01 10.86 -3.22
CA ILE A 112 -8.47 10.98 -3.29
C ILE A 112 -9.12 9.58 -3.36
N ASP A 113 -8.62 8.71 -4.24
CA ASP A 113 -9.16 7.36 -4.40
C ASP A 113 -8.96 6.52 -3.12
N PHE A 114 -7.79 6.60 -2.49
CA PHE A 114 -7.48 5.87 -1.26
C PHE A 114 -8.36 6.30 -0.09
N LEU A 115 -8.58 7.61 0.07
CA LEU A 115 -9.48 8.15 1.09
C LEU A 115 -10.94 7.77 0.82
N ALA A 116 -11.38 7.85 -0.43
CA ALA A 116 -12.74 7.47 -0.81
C ALA A 116 -12.98 5.97 -0.55
N SER A 117 -12.06 5.09 -0.97
CA SER A 117 -12.14 3.65 -0.74
C SER A 117 -12.12 3.31 0.76
N SER A 118 -11.28 3.99 1.55
CA SER A 118 -11.22 3.80 3.00
C SER A 118 -12.55 4.19 3.68
N LEU A 119 -13.14 5.32 3.26
CA LEU A 119 -14.44 5.78 3.77
C LEU A 119 -15.57 4.83 3.36
N GLU A 120 -15.59 4.34 2.13
CA GLU A 120 -16.57 3.38 1.63
C GLU A 120 -16.50 2.07 2.39
N THR A 121 -15.29 1.50 2.58
CA THR A 121 -15.08 0.26 3.33
C THR A 121 -15.66 0.36 4.74
N LEU A 122 -15.55 1.52 5.38
CA LEU A 122 -16.01 1.73 6.76
C LEU A 122 -17.47 2.18 6.86
N ASN A 123 -18.08 2.67 5.78
CA ASN A 123 -19.52 2.96 5.74
C ASN A 123 -20.37 1.69 5.63
N THR A 124 -19.83 0.66 4.98
CA THR A 124 -20.56 -0.62 4.76
C THR A 124 -20.40 -1.62 5.90
N THR A 125 -19.51 -1.36 6.85
CA THR A 125 -19.22 -2.25 7.98
C THR A 125 -19.70 -1.66 9.29
N LYS A 126 -20.27 -2.51 10.17
CA LYS A 126 -20.53 -2.11 11.56
C LYS A 126 -19.20 -1.73 12.23
N TYR A 127 -19.13 -0.60 12.91
CA TYR A 127 -17.93 0.03 13.46
C TYR A 127 -16.95 -0.89 14.21
N GLN A 128 -17.42 -2.03 14.72
CA GLN A 128 -16.64 -2.90 15.60
C GLN A 128 -16.09 -4.17 14.94
N THR A 129 -16.41 -4.44 13.68
CA THR A 129 -16.05 -5.71 13.03
C THR A 129 -15.43 -5.51 11.66
N LEU A 130 -14.23 -4.93 11.61
CA LEU A 130 -13.40 -5.07 10.42
C LEU A 130 -12.62 -6.39 10.52
N SER A 131 -12.60 -7.15 9.42
CA SER A 131 -11.68 -8.29 9.33
C SER A 131 -10.22 -7.78 9.30
N SER A 132 -9.26 -8.61 9.72
CA SER A 132 -7.83 -8.27 9.69
C SER A 132 -7.40 -7.78 8.31
N LEU A 133 -7.79 -8.47 7.24
CA LEU A 133 -7.49 -8.10 5.85
C LEU A 133 -8.00 -6.69 5.49
N LYS A 134 -9.24 -6.37 5.82
CA LYS A 134 -9.79 -5.02 5.56
C LYS A 134 -9.10 -3.94 6.41
N THR A 135 -8.71 -4.28 7.63
CA THR A 135 -7.96 -3.37 8.50
C THR A 135 -6.59 -3.07 7.92
N ASP A 136 -5.87 -4.10 7.48
CA ASP A 136 -4.56 -3.96 6.85
C ASP A 136 -4.64 -3.20 5.53
N ASP A 137 -5.66 -3.46 4.71
CA ASP A 137 -5.89 -2.73 3.47
C ASP A 137 -6.09 -1.24 3.73
N VAL A 138 -7.01 -0.85 4.62
CA VAL A 138 -7.26 0.56 4.93
C VAL A 138 -6.04 1.22 5.57
N GLN A 139 -5.34 0.54 6.48
CA GLN A 139 -4.10 1.05 7.07
C GLN A 139 -3.03 1.27 6.00
N THR A 140 -2.91 0.36 5.04
CA THR A 140 -1.99 0.48 3.90
C THR A 140 -2.34 1.67 3.03
N LEU A 141 -3.61 1.85 2.67
CA LEU A 141 -4.07 2.99 1.87
C LEU A 141 -3.79 4.32 2.56
N LEU A 142 -4.18 4.46 3.83
CA LEU A 142 -3.95 5.68 4.61
C LEU A 142 -2.45 5.98 4.79
N SER A 143 -1.64 4.94 4.89
CA SER A 143 -0.20 5.06 4.96
C SER A 143 0.39 5.51 3.62
N ALA A 144 -0.09 4.97 2.49
CA ALA A 144 0.38 5.33 1.16
C ALA A 144 0.14 6.81 0.83
N ILE A 145 -0.92 7.41 1.38
CA ILE A 145 -1.23 8.84 1.23
C ILE A 145 -0.09 9.73 1.75
N LEU A 146 0.47 9.40 2.92
CA LEU A 146 1.58 10.17 3.50
C LEU A 146 2.82 10.15 2.61
N THR A 147 3.10 9.02 2.01
CA THR A 147 4.25 8.91 1.11
C THR A 147 4.01 9.57 -0.23
N ASN A 148 2.80 9.46 -0.78
CA ASN A 148 2.45 10.22 -1.99
C ASN A 148 2.67 11.71 -1.77
N GLN A 149 2.33 12.20 -0.58
CA GLN A 149 2.52 13.59 -0.19
C GLN A 149 4.00 13.97 -0.12
N GLN A 150 4.82 13.12 0.52
CA GLN A 150 6.27 13.33 0.59
C GLN A 150 6.91 13.29 -0.80
N THR A 151 6.56 12.29 -1.62
CA THR A 151 7.07 12.18 -3.00
C THR A 151 6.75 13.42 -3.84
N CYS A 152 5.55 13.98 -3.71
CA CYS A 152 5.19 15.24 -4.36
C CYS A 152 6.05 16.40 -3.85
N LEU A 153 6.24 16.51 -2.53
CA LEU A 153 7.05 17.58 -1.91
C LEU A 153 8.50 17.51 -2.41
N ASP A 154 9.09 16.32 -2.42
CA ASP A 154 10.47 16.11 -2.85
C ASP A 154 10.65 16.44 -4.33
N GLY A 155 9.73 16.00 -5.18
CA GLY A 155 9.72 16.34 -6.59
C GLY A 155 9.70 17.86 -6.83
N ILE A 156 8.89 18.60 -6.07
CA ILE A 156 8.83 20.07 -6.15
C ILE A 156 10.12 20.69 -5.59
N GLN A 157 10.65 20.17 -4.50
CA GLN A 157 11.87 20.70 -3.87
C GLN A 157 13.11 20.50 -4.74
N ALA A 158 13.19 19.41 -5.47
CA ALA A 158 14.30 19.13 -6.40
C ALA A 158 14.35 20.09 -7.60
N THR A 159 13.25 20.80 -7.91
CA THR A 159 13.20 21.74 -9.04
C THR A 159 13.72 23.12 -8.66
N ALA A 160 14.97 23.42 -8.99
CA ALA A 160 15.64 24.69 -8.59
C ALA A 160 14.96 25.97 -9.13
N SER A 161 14.31 25.90 -10.29
CA SER A 161 13.77 27.05 -11.04
C SER A 161 12.33 27.43 -10.71
N SER A 162 11.65 26.74 -9.80
CA SER A 162 10.21 26.94 -9.56
C SER A 162 9.90 27.52 -8.17
N TRP A 163 10.59 28.60 -7.80
CA TRP A 163 10.43 29.23 -6.48
C TRP A 163 8.98 29.60 -6.16
N SER A 164 8.22 30.10 -7.13
CA SER A 164 6.79 30.42 -6.98
C SER A 164 5.93 29.18 -6.69
N VAL A 165 6.21 28.07 -7.37
CA VAL A 165 5.52 26.79 -7.18
C VAL A 165 5.84 26.21 -5.79
N LYS A 166 7.14 26.18 -5.42
CA LYS A 166 7.56 25.76 -4.08
C LYS A 166 6.84 26.53 -2.99
N ARG A 167 6.85 27.87 -3.06
CA ARG A 167 6.22 28.73 -2.08
C ARG A 167 4.71 28.53 -2.02
N GLY A 168 4.05 28.31 -3.16
CA GLY A 168 2.60 28.15 -3.24
C GLY A 168 2.10 26.78 -2.78
N LEU A 169 2.92 25.74 -2.89
CA LEU A 169 2.51 24.36 -2.58
C LEU A 169 3.06 23.81 -1.25
N SER A 170 4.18 24.34 -0.73
CA SER A 170 4.81 23.81 0.48
C SER A 170 3.90 23.88 1.72
N VAL A 171 3.19 24.99 1.93
CA VAL A 171 2.28 25.15 3.09
C VAL A 171 1.06 24.24 2.97
N PRO A 172 0.32 24.18 1.83
CA PRO A 172 -0.74 23.20 1.63
C PRO A 172 -0.27 21.76 1.85
N LEU A 173 0.87 21.37 1.29
CA LEU A 173 1.45 20.03 1.46
C LEU A 173 1.70 19.70 2.93
N SER A 174 2.33 20.59 3.67
CA SER A 174 2.62 20.38 5.11
C SER A 174 1.34 20.22 5.93
N ASN A 175 0.34 21.08 5.73
CA ASN A 175 -0.94 21.00 6.42
C ASN A 175 -1.70 19.72 6.10
N ASP A 176 -1.69 19.31 4.84
CA ASP A 176 -2.35 18.10 4.39
C ASP A 176 -1.64 16.85 4.96
N THR A 177 -0.30 16.84 5.00
CA THR A 177 0.49 15.77 5.64
C THR A 177 0.12 15.60 7.11
N SER A 178 0.00 16.70 7.86
CA SER A 178 -0.42 16.68 9.26
C SER A 178 -1.84 16.11 9.41
N LEU A 179 -2.76 16.49 8.55
CA LEU A 179 -4.14 15.99 8.57
C LEU A 179 -4.23 14.50 8.23
N TYR A 180 -3.45 14.02 7.24
CA TYR A 180 -3.38 12.60 6.89
C TYR A 180 -2.77 11.78 8.02
N SER A 181 -1.76 12.32 8.72
CA SER A 181 -1.16 11.70 9.91
C SER A 181 -2.17 11.54 11.04
N VAL A 182 -3.02 12.53 11.27
CA VAL A 182 -4.14 12.43 12.22
C VAL A 182 -5.10 11.34 11.80
N SER A 183 -5.50 11.29 10.52
CA SER A 183 -6.42 10.26 10.01
C SER A 183 -5.87 8.85 10.18
N LEU A 184 -4.60 8.62 9.87
CA LEU A 184 -3.94 7.32 10.05
C LEU A 184 -3.84 6.94 11.53
N ALA A 185 -3.45 7.87 12.41
CA ALA A 185 -3.31 7.61 13.84
C ALA A 185 -4.65 7.26 14.50
N LEU A 186 -5.72 7.96 14.15
CA LEU A 186 -7.07 7.67 14.63
C LEU A 186 -7.59 6.32 14.12
N PHE A 187 -7.32 5.98 12.85
CA PHE A 187 -7.64 4.66 12.30
C PHE A 187 -6.91 3.55 13.07
N THR A 188 -5.61 3.69 13.22
CA THR A 188 -4.78 2.73 13.96
C THR A 188 -5.29 2.54 15.40
N LYS A 189 -5.68 3.64 16.05
CA LYS A 189 -6.23 3.58 17.41
C LYS A 189 -7.57 2.85 17.48
N ALA A 190 -8.40 2.98 16.44
CA ALA A 190 -9.77 2.47 16.42
C ALA A 190 -9.85 0.98 16.03
N TRP A 191 -9.06 0.55 15.05
CA TRP A 191 -9.23 -0.77 14.42
C TRP A 191 -8.02 -1.68 14.47
N VAL A 192 -6.80 -1.14 14.69
CA VAL A 192 -5.61 -2.00 14.75
C VAL A 192 -5.46 -2.57 16.15
N PRO A 193 -5.50 -3.91 16.33
CA PRO A 193 -5.34 -4.54 17.64
C PRO A 193 -3.98 -4.19 18.26
N LYS A 194 -3.97 -3.91 19.57
CA LYS A 194 -2.72 -3.81 20.31
C LYS A 194 -2.16 -5.21 20.49
N THR A 195 -1.34 -5.69 19.57
CA THR A 195 -0.56 -6.90 19.80
C THR A 195 0.50 -6.61 20.84
N ASN A 196 0.48 -7.35 21.96
CA ASN A 196 1.62 -7.44 22.86
C ASN A 196 2.81 -7.87 21.99
N LYS A 197 3.94 -7.18 22.15
CA LYS A 197 5.21 -7.40 21.42
C LYS A 197 5.75 -8.82 21.62
N LYS A 198 5.14 -9.79 20.98
CA LYS A 198 5.78 -11.05 20.60
C LYS A 198 5.72 -11.08 19.08
N GLY A 199 6.86 -11.26 18.47
CA GLY A 199 7.19 -11.14 17.06
C GLY A 199 5.99 -11.24 16.12
N ARG A 200 5.95 -10.36 15.13
CA ARG A 200 4.97 -10.39 14.05
C ARG A 200 4.88 -11.83 13.53
N LYS A 201 3.83 -12.57 13.93
CA LYS A 201 3.39 -13.71 13.13
C LYS A 201 2.92 -13.09 11.82
N LEU A 202 3.52 -13.46 10.72
CA LEU A 202 3.24 -12.90 9.40
C LEU A 202 1.82 -13.23 8.92
N LEU A 203 1.17 -14.24 9.52
CA LEU A 203 -0.24 -14.63 9.30
C LEU A 203 -0.76 -15.24 10.60
N ASP A 204 -1.93 -14.86 11.04
CA ASP A 204 -2.66 -15.58 12.10
C ASP A 204 -3.21 -16.89 11.50
N GLU A 205 -3.30 -17.96 12.29
CA GLU A 205 -3.83 -19.26 11.84
C GLU A 205 -5.26 -19.17 11.28
N THR A 206 -6.00 -18.13 11.62
CA THR A 206 -7.29 -17.80 11.02
C THR A 206 -7.20 -17.24 9.60
N ASP A 207 -6.06 -16.66 9.22
CA ASP A 207 -5.83 -16.18 7.85
C ASP A 207 -5.42 -17.33 6.90
N GLN A 208 -4.91 -18.45 7.43
CA GLN A 208 -4.63 -19.65 6.65
C GLN A 208 -5.89 -20.29 6.06
N GLN A 209 -7.08 -20.11 6.67
CA GLN A 209 -8.33 -20.61 6.09
C GLN A 209 -8.82 -19.81 4.88
N ILE A 210 -8.25 -18.63 4.60
CA ILE A 210 -8.61 -17.83 3.41
C ILE A 210 -7.59 -18.08 2.27
N ILE A 211 -6.43 -18.66 2.58
CA ILE A 211 -5.38 -19.04 1.61
C ILE A 211 -5.42 -20.55 1.31
N ASP A 212 -6.35 -21.30 1.88
CA ASP A 212 -6.62 -22.67 1.43
C ASP A 212 -7.43 -22.64 0.12
N THR A 213 -6.84 -21.98 -0.87
CA THR A 213 -7.22 -22.14 -2.24
C THR A 213 -6.03 -22.77 -2.93
N ASN A 214 -6.09 -24.05 -3.09
CA ASN A 214 -5.29 -24.82 -4.03
C ASN A 214 -5.37 -24.30 -5.49
N ASP A 215 -5.96 -23.11 -5.71
CA ASP A 215 -6.16 -22.54 -7.03
C ASP A 215 -5.97 -21.04 -7.00
N VAL A 216 -4.75 -20.54 -7.26
CA VAL A 216 -4.61 -19.19 -7.79
C VAL A 216 -5.31 -19.15 -9.14
N LEU A 217 -6.52 -18.59 -9.15
CA LEU A 217 -7.30 -18.49 -10.36
C LEU A 217 -6.61 -17.56 -11.35
N VAL A 218 -6.02 -18.11 -12.40
CA VAL A 218 -5.51 -17.35 -13.54
C VAL A 218 -6.62 -17.29 -14.57
N ARG A 219 -7.11 -16.08 -14.82
CA ARG A 219 -8.19 -15.83 -15.77
C ARG A 219 -7.74 -15.93 -17.21
N ASP A 220 -6.65 -15.24 -17.53
CA ASP A 220 -6.07 -15.13 -18.86
C ASP A 220 -4.54 -15.13 -18.74
N LYS A 221 -3.87 -15.73 -19.71
CA LYS A 221 -2.41 -15.72 -19.82
C LYS A 221 -1.98 -15.15 -21.17
N VAL A 222 -1.10 -14.16 -21.12
CA VAL A 222 -0.42 -13.64 -22.32
C VAL A 222 1.08 -13.80 -22.17
N THR A 223 1.76 -13.93 -23.31
CA THR A 223 3.22 -14.09 -23.38
C THR A 223 3.83 -12.89 -24.08
N VAL A 224 4.85 -12.30 -23.45
CA VAL A 224 5.71 -11.28 -24.05
C VAL A 224 6.98 -11.95 -24.56
N SER A 225 7.32 -11.73 -25.83
CA SER A 225 8.55 -12.24 -26.44
C SER A 225 9.03 -11.28 -27.52
N GLN A 226 10.27 -10.80 -27.43
CA GLN A 226 10.84 -9.82 -28.36
C GLN A 226 10.98 -10.35 -29.79
N ASP A 227 11.07 -11.68 -29.96
CA ASP A 227 11.16 -12.35 -31.27
C ASP A 227 9.82 -12.47 -32.01
N GLY A 228 8.73 -11.96 -31.41
CA GLY A 228 7.38 -12.04 -31.98
C GLY A 228 6.69 -13.38 -31.81
N SER A 229 7.28 -14.36 -31.12
CA SER A 229 6.66 -15.66 -30.85
C SER A 229 5.60 -15.63 -29.74
N GLY A 230 5.46 -14.48 -29.05
CA GLY A 230 4.46 -14.23 -28.01
C GLY A 230 3.23 -13.48 -28.54
N ASN A 231 2.31 -13.16 -27.61
CA ASN A 231 1.16 -12.32 -27.91
C ASN A 231 1.56 -10.85 -28.08
N PHE A 232 2.63 -10.43 -27.40
CA PHE A 232 3.17 -9.08 -27.40
C PHE A 232 4.70 -9.12 -27.50
N THR A 233 5.28 -8.05 -28.05
CA THR A 233 6.74 -7.89 -28.12
C THR A 233 7.28 -6.99 -27.02
N THR A 234 6.41 -6.20 -26.34
CA THR A 234 6.75 -5.32 -25.24
C THR A 234 5.95 -5.63 -23.98
N ILE A 235 6.53 -5.33 -22.83
CA ILE A 235 5.87 -5.49 -21.53
C ILE A 235 4.74 -4.45 -21.39
N ASN A 236 4.96 -3.21 -21.85
CA ASN A 236 3.96 -2.16 -21.77
C ASN A 236 2.69 -2.50 -22.56
N ASP A 237 2.80 -3.08 -23.76
CA ASP A 237 1.63 -3.48 -24.54
C ASP A 237 0.82 -4.58 -23.85
N ALA A 238 1.52 -5.54 -23.21
CA ALA A 238 0.87 -6.58 -22.43
C ALA A 238 0.16 -6.03 -21.19
N VAL A 239 0.76 -5.04 -20.51
CA VAL A 239 0.14 -4.33 -19.36
C VAL A 239 -1.09 -3.53 -19.82
N GLU A 240 -1.01 -2.86 -20.97
CA GLU A 240 -2.15 -2.10 -21.51
C GLU A 240 -3.31 -3.01 -21.90
N ALA A 241 -3.03 -4.18 -22.48
CA ALA A 241 -4.04 -5.18 -22.82
C ALA A 241 -4.73 -5.81 -21.61
N ALA A 242 -4.12 -5.73 -20.40
CA ALA A 242 -4.76 -6.24 -19.20
C ALA A 242 -6.06 -5.46 -18.89
N PRO A 243 -7.13 -6.14 -18.45
CA PRO A 243 -8.42 -5.51 -18.20
C PRO A 243 -8.37 -4.56 -17.02
N ASP A 244 -9.09 -3.44 -17.15
CA ASP A 244 -9.25 -2.47 -16.09
C ASP A 244 -10.21 -2.97 -15.00
N ASN A 245 -9.93 -2.58 -13.75
CA ASN A 245 -10.81 -2.75 -12.59
C ASN A 245 -11.32 -4.18 -12.38
N SER A 246 -10.49 -5.19 -12.67
CA SER A 246 -10.81 -6.59 -12.45
C SER A 246 -11.23 -6.84 -10.99
N ALA A 247 -12.22 -7.71 -10.79
CA ALA A 247 -12.66 -8.15 -9.47
C ALA A 247 -11.83 -9.36 -9.01
N PRO A 248 -11.63 -9.56 -7.68
CA PRO A 248 -10.91 -10.71 -7.13
C PRO A 248 -11.45 -12.06 -7.61
N SER A 249 -12.77 -12.17 -7.71
CA SER A 249 -13.47 -13.39 -8.16
C SER A 249 -13.18 -13.80 -9.61
N LYS A 250 -12.57 -12.93 -10.40
CA LYS A 250 -12.19 -13.22 -11.79
C LYS A 250 -10.76 -13.75 -11.93
N GLY A 251 -9.97 -13.74 -10.85
CA GLY A 251 -8.59 -14.20 -10.89
C GLY A 251 -7.61 -13.20 -11.51
N TYR A 252 -6.37 -13.65 -11.64
CA TYR A 252 -5.26 -12.85 -12.16
C TYR A 252 -5.18 -12.87 -13.68
N PHE A 253 -4.79 -11.73 -14.27
CA PHE A 253 -4.30 -11.65 -15.63
C PHE A 253 -2.78 -11.88 -15.59
N LEU A 254 -2.33 -13.00 -16.14
CA LEU A 254 -0.93 -13.40 -16.10
C LEU A 254 -0.20 -12.89 -17.35
N ILE A 255 0.87 -12.12 -17.15
CA ILE A 255 1.83 -11.72 -18.18
C ILE A 255 3.10 -12.55 -17.96
N TYR A 256 3.34 -13.50 -18.84
CA TYR A 256 4.58 -14.27 -18.86
C TYR A 256 5.58 -13.61 -19.81
N ILE A 257 6.75 -13.25 -19.29
CA ILE A 257 7.76 -12.48 -20.00
C ILE A 257 8.95 -13.39 -20.27
N LYS A 258 9.16 -13.77 -21.52
CA LYS A 258 10.30 -14.61 -21.91
C LYS A 258 11.63 -13.94 -21.65
N ALA A 259 12.70 -14.75 -21.65
CA ALA A 259 14.07 -14.28 -21.56
C ALA A 259 14.35 -13.19 -22.62
N GLY A 260 15.02 -12.14 -22.21
CA GLY A 260 15.36 -10.99 -23.06
C GLY A 260 15.71 -9.76 -22.24
N VAL A 261 16.32 -8.77 -22.88
CA VAL A 261 16.62 -7.47 -22.29
C VAL A 261 15.59 -6.46 -22.81
N TYR A 262 14.66 -6.09 -21.96
CA TYR A 262 13.57 -5.16 -22.26
C TYR A 262 13.98 -3.75 -21.83
N GLU A 263 14.38 -2.92 -22.77
CA GLU A 263 14.67 -1.49 -22.50
C GLU A 263 13.36 -0.71 -22.45
N GLU A 264 12.63 -0.86 -21.35
CA GLU A 264 11.30 -0.31 -21.16
C GLU A 264 11.16 0.37 -19.80
N TYR A 265 10.28 1.37 -19.74
CA TYR A 265 9.82 2.02 -18.51
C TYR A 265 8.40 1.55 -18.25
N VAL A 266 8.27 0.49 -17.46
CA VAL A 266 6.98 -0.14 -17.21
C VAL A 266 6.24 0.59 -16.10
N THR A 267 5.06 1.10 -16.44
CA THR A 267 4.16 1.77 -15.48
C THR A 267 2.82 1.05 -15.43
N ILE A 268 2.46 0.53 -14.26
CA ILE A 268 1.18 -0.13 -14.03
C ILE A 268 0.18 0.90 -13.50
N ASP A 269 -0.88 1.18 -14.28
CA ASP A 269 -1.97 2.06 -13.86
C ASP A 269 -2.76 1.42 -12.70
N LYS A 270 -3.34 2.26 -11.84
CA LYS A 270 -4.16 1.85 -10.70
C LYS A 270 -5.36 0.98 -11.06
N LYS A 271 -5.84 1.08 -12.29
CA LYS A 271 -6.97 0.29 -12.79
C LYS A 271 -6.58 -1.15 -13.14
N LYS A 272 -5.28 -1.41 -13.40
CA LYS A 272 -4.74 -2.75 -13.70
C LYS A 272 -4.64 -3.56 -12.39
N LYS A 273 -5.78 -4.09 -11.93
CA LYS A 273 -5.89 -4.89 -10.71
C LYS A 273 -5.78 -6.37 -11.05
N TYR A 274 -5.28 -7.15 -10.09
CA TYR A 274 -5.09 -8.61 -10.24
C TYR A 274 -4.22 -8.94 -11.45
N LEU A 275 -3.11 -8.22 -11.58
CA LEU A 275 -2.07 -8.45 -12.57
C LEU A 275 -0.96 -9.28 -11.93
N MET A 276 -0.56 -10.36 -12.59
CA MET A 276 0.57 -11.20 -12.22
C MET A 276 1.60 -11.15 -13.34
N MET A 277 2.85 -10.89 -13.02
CA MET A 277 3.95 -10.84 -13.98
C MET A 277 5.03 -11.84 -13.58
N ILE A 278 5.45 -12.68 -14.50
CA ILE A 278 6.46 -13.72 -14.27
C ILE A 278 7.44 -13.71 -15.44
N GLY A 279 8.73 -13.68 -15.12
CA GLY A 279 9.81 -13.81 -16.09
C GLY A 279 10.45 -15.20 -16.07
N ASP A 280 11.32 -15.50 -17.03
CA ASP A 280 12.05 -16.78 -17.12
C ASP A 280 13.09 -16.98 -16.00
N GLY A 281 13.41 -15.93 -15.28
CA GLY A 281 14.34 -16.02 -14.16
C GLY A 281 15.31 -14.84 -14.06
N ILE A 282 16.13 -14.90 -13.01
CA ILE A 282 17.17 -13.89 -12.74
C ILE A 282 18.19 -13.91 -13.89
N ASN A 283 18.58 -12.72 -14.36
CA ASN A 283 19.47 -12.53 -15.52
C ASN A 283 18.95 -13.09 -16.86
N GLN A 284 17.74 -13.62 -16.90
CA GLN A 284 17.12 -14.07 -18.14
C GLN A 284 16.10 -13.04 -18.63
N THR A 285 15.16 -12.64 -17.78
CA THR A 285 14.22 -11.55 -18.09
C THR A 285 14.71 -10.28 -17.40
N VAL A 286 15.29 -9.37 -18.16
CA VAL A 286 15.89 -8.13 -17.66
C VAL A 286 15.07 -6.93 -18.14
N VAL A 287 14.57 -6.11 -17.23
CA VAL A 287 13.95 -4.82 -17.56
C VAL A 287 14.92 -3.71 -17.21
N THR A 288 15.33 -2.89 -18.19
CA THR A 288 16.38 -1.89 -18.04
C THR A 288 15.97 -0.53 -18.57
N GLY A 289 16.71 0.52 -18.18
CA GLY A 289 16.53 1.89 -18.65
C GLY A 289 17.60 2.82 -18.07
N ASN A 290 17.76 4.00 -18.68
CA ASN A 290 18.82 4.95 -18.41
C ASN A 290 18.35 6.30 -17.86
N ARG A 291 17.09 6.42 -17.43
CA ARG A 291 16.56 7.68 -16.87
C ARG A 291 17.19 7.96 -15.50
N SER A 292 17.74 9.15 -15.32
CA SER A 292 18.30 9.58 -14.05
C SER A 292 17.88 11.00 -13.68
N VAL A 293 17.95 11.34 -12.39
CA VAL A 293 17.73 12.70 -11.90
C VAL A 293 18.92 13.59 -12.25
N LYS A 294 20.15 13.10 -11.98
CA LYS A 294 21.41 13.77 -12.34
C LYS A 294 21.68 13.55 -13.83
N GLY A 295 21.61 14.60 -14.63
CA GLY A 295 21.93 14.57 -16.07
C GLY A 295 20.77 14.26 -17.01
N GLY A 296 19.66 13.66 -16.55
CA GLY A 296 18.55 13.25 -17.38
C GLY A 296 17.33 14.18 -17.34
N ASN A 297 17.28 15.17 -16.46
CA ASN A 297 16.11 16.04 -16.22
C ASN A 297 14.82 15.27 -15.90
N TRP A 298 14.90 14.11 -15.29
CA TRP A 298 13.77 13.32 -14.83
C TRP A 298 13.52 13.55 -13.34
N THR A 299 12.29 13.38 -12.87
CA THR A 299 11.99 13.33 -11.44
C THR A 299 12.39 11.96 -10.89
N THR A 300 12.71 11.86 -9.61
CA THR A 300 12.98 10.58 -8.92
C THR A 300 11.87 9.57 -9.21
N PHE A 301 10.64 10.05 -9.18
CA PHE A 301 9.46 9.25 -9.45
C PHE A 301 9.41 8.66 -10.88
N ARG A 302 9.91 9.39 -11.90
CA ARG A 302 9.89 8.97 -13.31
C ARG A 302 11.18 8.31 -13.76
N SER A 303 12.21 8.25 -12.92
CA SER A 303 13.46 7.57 -13.24
C SER A 303 13.39 6.06 -13.03
N ALA A 304 12.40 5.57 -12.27
CA ALA A 304 12.23 4.14 -12.05
C ALA A 304 11.93 3.39 -13.36
N THR A 305 12.66 2.32 -13.61
CA THR A 305 12.50 1.45 -14.78
C THR A 305 11.22 0.62 -14.68
N PHE A 306 10.89 0.17 -13.47
CA PHE A 306 9.65 -0.53 -13.15
C PHE A 306 8.98 0.15 -11.97
N GLY A 307 7.77 0.67 -12.16
CA GLY A 307 7.05 1.44 -11.15
C GLY A 307 5.71 0.84 -10.77
N LYS A 308 5.65 0.09 -9.68
CA LYS A 308 4.47 -0.05 -8.85
C LYS A 308 4.70 0.75 -7.57
N LYS A 309 4.07 1.92 -7.49
CA LYS A 309 4.38 2.95 -6.52
C LYS A 309 4.00 2.55 -5.10
N LYS A 310 5.00 2.19 -4.30
CA LYS A 310 4.90 2.06 -2.84
C LYS A 310 5.91 2.97 -2.15
N PRO A 311 5.55 3.52 -1.01
CA PRO A 311 6.34 4.49 -0.28
C PRO A 311 7.39 3.89 0.66
N TRP A 312 8.50 4.58 0.78
CA TRP A 312 9.49 4.38 1.82
C TRP A 312 8.95 4.89 3.16
N LYS A 313 9.08 4.12 4.23
CA LYS A 313 8.58 4.46 5.58
C LYS A 313 9.63 4.18 6.64
N ALA A 314 9.40 4.73 7.83
CA ALA A 314 10.25 4.56 9.01
C ALA A 314 10.54 3.09 9.38
N TYR A 315 9.75 2.14 8.91
CA TYR A 315 9.91 0.69 9.13
C TYR A 315 9.82 -0.06 7.80
N SER A 316 10.38 0.52 6.74
CA SER A 316 10.41 -0.15 5.44
C SER A 316 11.40 -1.32 5.49
N ARG A 317 11.00 -2.45 4.88
CA ARG A 317 11.90 -3.58 4.64
C ARG A 317 12.16 -3.70 3.15
N THR A 318 13.43 -3.87 2.80
CA THR A 318 13.88 -4.13 1.44
C THR A 318 14.98 -5.17 1.48
N VAL A 319 14.82 -6.24 0.72
CA VAL A 319 15.81 -7.32 0.64
C VAL A 319 16.26 -7.46 -0.80
N TYR A 320 17.57 -7.34 -1.02
CA TYR A 320 18.22 -7.71 -2.27
C TYR A 320 18.99 -8.99 -2.04
N MET A 321 18.57 -10.08 -2.67
CA MET A 321 19.22 -11.36 -2.54
C MET A 321 19.45 -12.02 -3.89
N GLN A 322 20.63 -12.65 -4.03
CA GLN A 322 21.02 -13.41 -5.22
C GLN A 322 20.78 -12.64 -6.53
N SER A 323 21.01 -11.32 -6.45
CA SER A 323 20.80 -10.38 -7.55
C SER A 323 22.12 -9.97 -8.16
N PHE A 324 22.14 -9.72 -9.48
CA PHE A 324 23.26 -9.09 -10.13
C PHE A 324 23.20 -7.58 -9.93
N VAL A 325 24.21 -7.00 -9.28
CA VAL A 325 24.33 -5.57 -8.98
C VAL A 325 25.47 -5.01 -9.82
N ASP A 326 25.11 -4.16 -10.78
CA ASP A 326 26.08 -3.61 -11.72
C ASP A 326 26.87 -2.43 -11.11
N SER A 327 27.95 -2.02 -11.80
CA SER A 327 28.87 -0.94 -11.43
C SER A 327 28.24 0.45 -11.31
N LEU A 328 26.98 0.60 -11.70
CA LEU A 328 26.20 1.84 -11.52
C LEU A 328 25.83 2.12 -10.05
N ILE A 329 25.93 1.10 -9.20
CA ILE A 329 25.61 1.24 -7.78
C ILE A 329 26.86 1.72 -7.04
N ASP A 330 26.70 2.82 -6.29
CA ASP A 330 27.74 3.39 -5.43
C ASP A 330 28.20 2.38 -4.36
N GLU A 331 29.43 2.49 -3.87
CA GLU A 331 29.96 1.62 -2.83
C GLU A 331 29.14 1.66 -1.55
N GLU A 332 28.57 2.82 -1.19
CA GLU A 332 27.63 2.97 -0.07
C GLU A 332 26.32 2.19 -0.28
N GLY A 333 25.96 1.87 -1.51
CA GLY A 333 24.84 1.02 -1.93
C GLY A 333 23.46 1.60 -1.64
N TRP A 334 23.34 2.35 -0.55
CA TRP A 334 22.11 2.94 -0.06
C TRP A 334 22.29 4.42 0.20
N HIS A 335 21.22 5.18 0.05
CA HIS A 335 21.26 6.62 0.27
C HIS A 335 20.19 7.02 1.28
N GLU A 336 20.56 7.87 2.23
CA GLU A 336 19.59 8.42 3.19
C GLU A 336 18.57 9.29 2.47
N TRP A 337 17.33 9.22 2.97
CA TRP A 337 16.24 9.98 2.40
C TRP A 337 16.19 11.43 2.89
N ASP A 338 16.33 11.62 4.20
CA ASP A 338 16.31 12.92 4.88
C ASP A 338 17.17 12.84 6.16
N GLY A 339 18.46 13.05 6.01
CA GLY A 339 19.43 12.95 7.09
C GLY A 339 19.31 11.62 7.86
N ASN A 340 19.08 11.68 9.17
CA ASN A 340 18.99 10.50 10.02
C ASN A 340 17.61 9.84 10.07
N PHE A 341 16.65 10.27 9.21
CA PHE A 341 15.29 9.71 9.24
C PHE A 341 15.30 8.22 8.91
N ALA A 342 14.66 7.45 9.78
CA ALA A 342 14.43 6.02 9.66
C ALA A 342 15.68 5.10 9.67
N LEU A 343 16.92 5.60 9.69
CA LEU A 343 18.14 4.79 9.59
C LEU A 343 18.26 3.71 10.69
N LYS A 344 17.58 3.88 11.82
CA LYS A 344 17.54 2.90 12.93
C LYS A 344 16.33 1.96 12.88
N THR A 345 15.35 2.23 12.05
CA THR A 345 14.06 1.54 12.06
C THR A 345 13.73 0.86 10.74
N LEU A 346 14.40 1.23 9.65
CA LEU A 346 14.35 0.49 8.40
C LEU A 346 15.02 -0.88 8.60
N ASP A 347 14.75 -1.79 7.67
CA ASP A 347 15.30 -3.14 7.67
C ASP A 347 15.70 -3.46 6.22
N TYR A 348 16.93 -3.03 5.87
CA TYR A 348 17.51 -3.18 4.55
C TYR A 348 18.54 -4.30 4.58
N GLU A 349 18.32 -5.30 3.76
CA GLU A 349 19.07 -6.55 3.81
C GLU A 349 19.68 -6.89 2.45
N GLU A 350 20.90 -7.38 2.47
CA GLU A 350 21.57 -7.93 1.29
C GLU A 350 22.04 -9.36 1.56
N TYR A 351 21.89 -10.27 0.57
CA TYR A 351 22.35 -11.64 0.64
C TYR A 351 22.83 -12.14 -0.72
N ASP A 352 24.07 -12.64 -0.75
CA ASP A 352 24.66 -13.39 -1.89
C ASP A 352 24.45 -12.71 -3.26
N ASN A 353 24.57 -11.38 -3.31
CA ASN A 353 24.49 -10.62 -4.55
C ASN A 353 25.82 -10.75 -5.33
N THR A 354 25.74 -10.71 -6.65
CA THR A 354 26.88 -10.84 -7.58
C THR A 354 27.05 -9.59 -8.43
N GLY A 355 28.17 -9.46 -9.13
CA GLY A 355 28.46 -8.35 -10.03
C GLY A 355 29.33 -7.25 -9.39
N PRO A 356 29.79 -6.26 -10.19
CA PRO A 356 30.79 -5.29 -9.75
C PRO A 356 30.29 -4.36 -8.63
N GLY A 357 28.97 -4.11 -8.52
CA GLY A 357 28.38 -3.30 -7.47
C GLY A 357 27.93 -4.08 -6.23
N SER A 358 28.19 -5.40 -6.14
CA SER A 358 27.69 -6.25 -5.05
C SER A 358 28.56 -6.27 -3.80
N GLN A 359 29.75 -5.63 -3.83
CA GLN A 359 30.65 -5.58 -2.68
C GLN A 359 30.00 -4.86 -1.51
N THR A 360 29.95 -5.52 -0.33
CA THR A 360 29.27 -4.98 0.85
C THR A 360 30.19 -4.29 1.85
N THR A 361 31.52 -4.30 1.61
CA THR A 361 32.53 -3.72 2.52
C THR A 361 32.44 -2.19 2.61
N GLY A 362 31.99 -1.53 1.55
CA GLY A 362 31.80 -0.07 1.48
C GLY A 362 30.40 0.41 1.80
N ARG A 363 29.46 -0.51 2.14
CA ARG A 363 28.06 -0.14 2.41
C ARG A 363 27.89 0.76 3.62
N VAL A 364 26.76 1.45 3.64
CA VAL A 364 26.34 2.28 4.77
C VAL A 364 26.38 1.54 6.11
N SER A 365 26.71 2.25 7.18
CA SER A 365 26.79 1.70 8.55
C SER A 365 25.54 1.99 9.40
N TRP A 366 24.35 1.99 8.79
CA TRP A 366 23.12 2.27 9.52
C TRP A 366 22.69 1.08 10.38
N ASP A 367 22.10 1.35 11.55
CA ASP A 367 21.56 0.29 12.43
C ASP A 367 20.52 -0.60 11.75
N GLY A 368 19.84 -0.08 10.73
CA GLY A 368 18.83 -0.82 9.96
C GLY A 368 19.34 -1.50 8.69
N TYR A 369 20.65 -1.45 8.39
CA TYR A 369 21.25 -2.15 7.26
C TYR A 369 21.95 -3.44 7.72
N HIS A 370 21.73 -4.55 7.03
CA HIS A 370 22.28 -5.85 7.38
C HIS A 370 22.72 -6.66 6.15
N VAL A 371 23.89 -7.29 6.23
CA VAL A 371 24.23 -8.42 5.37
C VAL A 371 23.78 -9.68 6.10
N ILE A 372 22.77 -10.36 5.56
CA ILE A 372 22.10 -11.47 6.21
C ILE A 372 22.68 -12.83 5.81
N LYS A 373 22.40 -13.87 6.62
CA LYS A 373 22.82 -15.24 6.37
C LYS A 373 21.76 -15.99 5.55
N ALA A 374 22.15 -17.14 4.99
CA ALA A 374 21.24 -18.02 4.26
C ALA A 374 19.98 -18.39 5.05
N SER A 375 20.11 -18.59 6.38
CA SER A 375 18.96 -18.88 7.27
C SER A 375 17.92 -17.76 7.26
N ASP A 376 18.34 -16.51 7.20
CA ASP A 376 17.47 -15.36 7.21
C ASP A 376 16.93 -15.08 5.79
N ALA A 377 17.79 -15.18 4.78
CA ALA A 377 17.42 -15.05 3.37
C ALA A 377 16.39 -16.10 2.93
N SER A 378 16.43 -17.30 3.49
CA SER A 378 15.46 -18.35 3.18
C SER A 378 14.02 -17.96 3.45
N ASN A 379 13.77 -17.05 4.41
CA ASN A 379 12.43 -16.55 4.70
C ASN A 379 11.84 -15.70 3.55
N PHE A 380 12.67 -15.24 2.61
CA PHE A 380 12.26 -14.40 1.48
C PHE A 380 12.25 -15.15 0.15
N THR A 381 12.42 -16.46 0.17
CA THR A 381 12.36 -17.32 -1.02
C THR A 381 10.93 -17.46 -1.55
N VAL A 382 10.82 -17.94 -2.78
CA VAL A 382 9.54 -18.20 -3.42
C VAL A 382 8.70 -19.19 -2.59
N SER A 383 9.31 -20.27 -2.08
CA SER A 383 8.61 -21.25 -1.24
C SER A 383 8.12 -20.63 0.08
N ASN A 384 8.99 -19.92 0.81
CA ASN A 384 8.66 -19.50 2.17
C ASN A 384 7.92 -18.16 2.24
N PHE A 385 8.24 -17.21 1.35
CA PHE A 385 7.64 -15.88 1.36
C PHE A 385 6.34 -15.80 0.56
N LEU A 386 6.33 -16.47 -0.60
CA LEU A 386 5.20 -16.44 -1.52
C LEU A 386 4.34 -17.72 -1.43
N LEU A 387 4.76 -18.73 -0.66
CA LEU A 387 4.18 -20.08 -0.68
C LEU A 387 4.07 -20.62 -2.12
N GLY A 388 5.13 -20.35 -2.92
CA GLY A 388 5.10 -20.56 -4.36
C GLY A 388 4.97 -22.02 -4.77
N ASP A 389 5.41 -22.96 -3.94
CA ASP A 389 5.29 -24.41 -4.19
C ASP A 389 3.82 -24.85 -4.29
N ASP A 390 2.89 -24.12 -3.65
CA ASP A 390 1.48 -24.47 -3.61
C ASP A 390 0.73 -24.07 -4.88
N TRP A 391 1.18 -23.02 -5.59
CA TRP A 391 0.42 -22.45 -6.71
C TRP A 391 1.21 -22.27 -8.01
N LEU A 392 2.55 -22.06 -7.98
CA LEU A 392 3.34 -21.86 -9.19
C LEU A 392 3.33 -23.07 -10.14
N PRO A 393 3.35 -24.34 -9.67
CA PRO A 393 3.31 -25.50 -10.56
C PRO A 393 2.10 -25.50 -11.49
N GLN A 394 0.97 -25.00 -11.04
CA GLN A 394 -0.28 -24.95 -11.83
C GLN A 394 -0.21 -23.91 -12.96
N THR A 395 0.69 -22.92 -12.87
CA THR A 395 0.86 -21.91 -13.91
C THR A 395 1.67 -22.41 -15.09
N GLY A 396 2.41 -23.52 -14.95
CA GLY A 396 3.37 -24.03 -15.93
C GLY A 396 4.59 -23.14 -16.11
N VAL A 397 4.86 -22.22 -15.17
CA VAL A 397 6.03 -21.35 -15.18
C VAL A 397 7.16 -22.04 -14.42
N PRO A 398 8.36 -22.18 -14.99
CA PRO A 398 9.52 -22.68 -14.26
C PRO A 398 9.87 -21.75 -13.10
N PHE A 399 10.14 -22.30 -11.92
CA PHE A 399 10.58 -21.52 -10.76
C PHE A 399 11.54 -22.34 -9.88
N SER A 400 12.34 -21.64 -9.09
CA SER A 400 13.07 -22.20 -7.97
C SER A 400 12.43 -21.76 -6.67
N GLY A 401 12.06 -22.69 -5.83
CA GLY A 401 11.42 -22.41 -4.56
C GLY A 401 12.36 -21.87 -3.49
N GLY A 402 13.64 -22.30 -3.49
CA GLY A 402 14.65 -21.99 -2.48
C GLY A 402 15.70 -20.95 -2.91
N LEU A 403 16.77 -20.87 -2.12
CA LEU A 403 18.00 -20.17 -2.50
C LEU A 403 18.74 -20.96 -3.56
N TYR A 404 19.48 -20.27 -4.43
CA TYR A 404 20.30 -20.88 -5.48
C TYR A 404 21.65 -21.32 -4.95
#